data_db641197433b3936e7120dbaab797760
#
_entry.id   db641197433b3936e7120dbaab797760
#
_cell.length_a   1.000
_cell.length_b   1.000
_cell.length_c   1.000
_cell.angle_alpha   90.00
_cell.angle_beta   90.00
_cell.angle_gamma   90.00
#
_symmetry.space_group_name_H-M   'P 1'
#
loop_
_entity.id
_entity.type
_entity.pdbx_description
1 polymer ?
#
loop_
_entity_poly.entity_id
_entity_poly.type
_entity_poly.pdbx_seq_one_letter_code
_entity_poly.pdbx_strand_id
1 'polypeptide(L)'
;KELIEEISILKEGEPTETSDEFPFLLSAGERRAFTANTIIRDPEWRKKDNHGALHIHPEDAARLNLGSGSTATLKTEVGEAMVEVELSDRMMRGHVAIPNGLGLYYPDENGNPVLTGVAPNELTSLSLRDKFAGTPWHKSVPVRIEAG
;
A
#
# COMPACT_ATOMS: atom_id res chain seq x y z
N LYS A 1 6.15 30.42 -14.03
CA LYS A 1 7.39 29.90 -14.68
C LYS A 1 7.69 28.49 -14.17
N GLU A 2 7.82 28.29 -12.88
CA GLU A 2 8.10 26.99 -12.23
C GLU A 2 7.06 25.90 -12.55
N LEU A 3 5.76 26.22 -12.60
CA LEU A 3 4.71 25.27 -12.95
C LEU A 3 4.84 24.76 -14.39
N ILE A 4 5.26 25.59 -15.33
CA ILE A 4 5.47 25.20 -16.73
C ILE A 4 6.69 24.28 -16.85
N GLU A 5 7.73 24.52 -16.06
CA GLU A 5 8.92 23.68 -15.99
C GLU A 5 8.54 22.28 -15.44
N GLU A 6 7.71 22.22 -14.39
CA GLU A 6 7.22 20.96 -13.80
C GLU A 6 6.33 20.17 -14.77
N ILE A 7 5.44 20.84 -15.50
CA ILE A 7 4.62 20.18 -16.53
C ILE A 7 5.49 19.61 -17.65
N SER A 8 6.63 20.24 -17.96
CA SER A 8 7.56 19.75 -18.96
C SER A 8 8.27 18.50 -18.49
N ILE A 9 8.65 18.44 -17.21
CA ILE A 9 9.25 17.25 -16.58
C ILE A 9 8.28 16.07 -16.60
N LEU A 10 6.99 16.30 -16.28
CA LEU A 10 5.95 15.27 -16.34
C LEU A 10 5.74 14.70 -17.75
N LYS A 11 6.07 15.45 -18.80
CA LYS A 11 6.00 14.96 -20.19
C LYS A 11 7.18 14.08 -20.59
N GLU A 12 8.29 14.17 -19.89
CA GLU A 12 9.52 13.44 -20.19
C GLU A 12 9.59 12.06 -19.51
N GLY A 13 8.63 11.74 -18.64
CA GLY A 13 8.51 10.47 -17.94
C GLY A 13 7.92 10.65 -16.54
N GLU A 14 7.22 9.66 -16.05
CA GLU A 14 6.76 9.67 -14.67
C GLU A 14 7.94 9.39 -13.72
N PRO A 15 8.09 10.16 -12.63
CA PRO A 15 9.20 9.98 -11.69
C PRO A 15 9.14 8.68 -10.88
N THR A 16 8.11 7.85 -11.10
CA THR A 16 7.90 6.57 -10.45
C THR A 16 7.68 5.48 -11.49
N GLU A 17 8.76 5.05 -12.12
CA GLU A 17 8.73 3.90 -13.02
C GLU A 17 8.97 2.61 -12.24
N THR A 18 8.29 1.54 -12.66
CA THR A 18 8.59 0.19 -12.18
C THR A 18 9.96 -0.24 -12.69
N SER A 19 10.63 -1.12 -11.95
CA SER A 19 11.89 -1.73 -12.32
C SER A 19 11.80 -3.24 -12.17
N ASP A 20 12.84 -3.96 -12.62
CA ASP A 20 12.93 -5.41 -12.37
C ASP A 20 12.97 -5.73 -10.87
N GLU A 21 13.49 -4.82 -10.06
CA GLU A 21 13.54 -4.96 -8.60
C GLU A 21 12.18 -4.66 -7.95
N PHE A 22 11.45 -3.65 -8.44
CA PHE A 22 10.15 -3.23 -7.95
C PHE A 22 9.12 -3.22 -9.09
N PRO A 23 8.58 -4.41 -9.47
CA PRO A 23 7.77 -4.55 -10.69
C PRO A 23 6.32 -4.12 -10.55
N PHE A 24 5.86 -3.72 -9.38
CA PHE A 24 4.49 -3.28 -9.13
C PHE A 24 4.44 -1.82 -8.68
N LEU A 25 3.29 -1.19 -8.90
CA LEU A 25 2.96 0.13 -8.36
C LEU A 25 1.95 0.00 -7.23
N LEU A 26 2.32 0.48 -6.04
CA LEU A 26 1.46 0.50 -4.87
C LEU A 26 0.69 1.82 -4.78
N SER A 27 -0.63 1.72 -4.65
CA SER A 27 -1.47 2.79 -4.12
C SER A 27 -1.56 2.63 -2.60
N ALA A 28 -0.68 3.29 -1.88
CA ALA A 28 -0.68 3.32 -0.43
C ALA A 28 -1.78 4.27 0.08
N GLY A 29 -2.59 3.80 1.00
CA GLY A 29 -3.65 4.61 1.59
C GLY A 29 -4.94 4.66 0.76
N GLU A 30 -5.31 3.56 0.13
CA GLU A 30 -6.63 3.41 -0.50
C GLU A 30 -7.75 3.69 0.52
N ARG A 31 -8.79 4.40 0.08
CA ARG A 31 -9.99 4.61 0.90
C ARG A 31 -10.92 3.42 0.78
N ARG A 32 -11.09 2.69 1.87
CA ARG A 32 -12.03 1.59 2.01
C ARG A 32 -13.08 1.90 3.08
N ALA A 33 -13.59 0.86 3.74
CA ALA A 33 -14.58 1.00 4.82
C ALA A 33 -14.09 1.88 5.98
N PHE A 34 -12.78 1.85 6.25
CA PHE A 34 -12.13 2.64 7.29
C PHE A 34 -11.08 3.57 6.66
N THR A 35 -10.89 4.72 7.26
CA THR A 35 -9.92 5.72 6.81
C THR A 35 -9.17 6.27 8.02
N ALA A 36 -8.09 7.04 7.79
CA ALA A 36 -7.39 7.73 8.86
C ALA A 36 -8.28 8.67 9.70
N ASN A 37 -9.42 9.10 9.16
CA ASN A 37 -10.39 9.93 9.88
C ASN A 37 -11.40 9.11 10.70
N THR A 38 -11.46 7.80 10.48
CA THR A 38 -12.39 6.88 11.15
C THR A 38 -11.60 5.69 11.68
N ILE A 39 -10.65 5.96 12.54
CA ILE A 39 -9.77 4.93 13.10
C ILE A 39 -10.56 4.07 14.08
N ILE A 40 -10.72 2.81 13.74
CA ILE A 40 -11.23 1.78 14.64
C ILE A 40 -10.05 0.88 15.00
N ARG A 41 -9.57 0.99 16.23
CA ARG A 41 -8.40 0.22 16.70
C ARG A 41 -8.76 -1.24 16.94
N ASP A 42 -9.92 -1.50 17.53
CA ASP A 42 -10.41 -2.84 17.80
C ASP A 42 -10.77 -3.57 16.51
N PRO A 43 -10.06 -4.67 16.15
CA PRO A 43 -10.34 -5.42 14.92
C PRO A 43 -11.76 -6.01 14.87
N GLU A 44 -12.36 -6.37 16.00
CA GLU A 44 -13.70 -6.94 16.05
C GLU A 44 -14.79 -5.95 15.64
N TRP A 45 -14.53 -4.65 15.85
CA TRP A 45 -15.46 -3.59 15.45
C TRP A 45 -15.36 -3.28 13.95
N ARG A 46 -14.32 -3.77 13.29
CA ARG A 46 -14.13 -3.65 11.84
C ARG A 46 -14.92 -4.75 11.15
N LYS A 47 -16.17 -4.51 10.83
CA LYS A 47 -17.07 -5.48 10.19
C LYS A 47 -16.67 -5.89 8.77
N LYS A 48 -15.80 -5.13 8.13
CA LYS A 48 -15.26 -5.35 6.78
C LYS A 48 -13.81 -4.96 6.76
N ASP A 49 -13.01 -5.70 6.00
CA ASP A 49 -11.58 -5.40 5.79
C ASP A 49 -10.81 -5.27 7.12
N ASN A 50 -10.95 -6.26 7.99
CA ASN A 50 -10.45 -6.24 9.37
C ASN A 50 -8.94 -6.03 9.45
N HIS A 51 -8.20 -6.59 8.49
CA HIS A 51 -6.75 -6.61 8.46
C HIS A 51 -6.14 -5.70 7.40
N GLY A 52 -6.96 -5.10 6.54
CA GLY A 52 -6.48 -4.20 5.49
C GLY A 52 -5.63 -4.92 4.45
N ALA A 53 -6.19 -5.97 3.86
CA ALA A 53 -5.49 -6.81 2.90
C ALA A 53 -4.95 -6.03 1.70
N LEU A 54 -3.84 -6.51 1.15
CA LEU A 54 -3.28 -6.07 -0.12
C LEU A 54 -4.19 -6.53 -1.26
N HIS A 55 -4.81 -5.61 -1.97
CA HIS A 55 -5.54 -5.92 -3.20
C HIS A 55 -4.55 -6.12 -4.36
N ILE A 56 -4.69 -7.24 -5.06
CA ILE A 56 -3.88 -7.60 -6.22
C ILE A 56 -4.75 -8.25 -7.29
N HIS A 57 -4.41 -8.02 -8.57
CA HIS A 57 -5.09 -8.69 -9.68
C HIS A 57 -4.83 -10.22 -9.64
N PRO A 58 -5.84 -11.09 -9.91
CA PRO A 58 -5.69 -12.53 -9.83
C PRO A 58 -4.55 -13.12 -10.68
N GLU A 59 -4.33 -12.58 -11.89
CA GLU A 59 -3.23 -13.04 -12.74
C GLU A 59 -1.85 -12.69 -12.20
N ASP A 60 -1.72 -11.54 -11.52
CA ASP A 60 -0.47 -11.14 -10.88
C ASP A 60 -0.19 -11.99 -9.65
N ALA A 61 -1.22 -12.23 -8.83
CA ALA A 61 -1.13 -13.12 -7.69
C ALA A 61 -0.75 -14.56 -8.09
N ALA A 62 -1.35 -15.08 -9.17
CA ALA A 62 -1.03 -16.42 -9.68
C ALA A 62 0.44 -16.54 -10.10
N ARG A 63 1.03 -15.49 -10.70
CA ARG A 63 2.47 -15.48 -11.05
C ARG A 63 3.38 -15.50 -9.82
N LEU A 64 2.89 -15.00 -8.70
CA LEU A 64 3.60 -14.99 -7.42
C LEU A 64 3.25 -16.19 -6.52
N ASN A 65 2.42 -17.12 -7.01
CA ASN A 65 1.88 -18.26 -6.24
C ASN A 65 1.11 -17.82 -4.98
N LEU A 66 0.40 -16.68 -5.07
CA LEU A 66 -0.42 -16.13 -4.00
C LEU A 66 -1.91 -16.34 -4.27
N GLY A 67 -2.68 -16.56 -3.22
CA GLY A 67 -4.14 -16.63 -3.24
C GLY A 67 -4.76 -15.70 -2.19
N SER A 68 -6.08 -15.55 -2.19
CA SER A 68 -6.75 -14.81 -1.12
C SER A 68 -6.50 -15.47 0.23
N GLY A 69 -6.15 -14.66 1.24
CA GLY A 69 -5.76 -15.10 2.56
C GLY A 69 -4.29 -15.54 2.69
N SER A 70 -3.52 -15.57 1.58
CA SER A 70 -2.07 -15.77 1.65
C SER A 70 -1.40 -14.61 2.36
N THR A 71 -0.32 -14.90 3.07
CA THR A 71 0.58 -13.88 3.60
C THR A 71 1.67 -13.58 2.58
N ALA A 72 1.99 -12.31 2.40
CA ALA A 72 3.07 -11.85 1.55
C ALA A 72 3.88 -10.76 2.24
N THR A 73 5.13 -10.59 1.84
CA THR A 73 5.95 -9.44 2.22
C THR A 73 5.91 -8.40 1.11
N LEU A 74 5.43 -7.22 1.43
CA LEU A 74 5.42 -6.05 0.56
C LEU A 74 6.65 -5.21 0.86
N LYS A 75 7.53 -5.03 -0.14
CA LYS A 75 8.79 -4.28 0.00
C LYS A 75 8.81 -3.06 -0.89
N THR A 76 9.29 -1.96 -0.33
CA THR A 76 9.60 -0.72 -1.03
C THR A 76 11.08 -0.38 -0.84
N GLU A 77 11.53 0.68 -1.47
CA GLU A 77 12.88 1.22 -1.26
C GLU A 77 13.16 1.64 0.19
N VAL A 78 12.12 2.00 0.96
CA VAL A 78 12.26 2.57 2.31
C VAL A 78 11.81 1.65 3.43
N GLY A 79 11.10 0.57 3.15
CA GLY A 79 10.62 -0.34 4.18
C GLY A 79 9.93 -1.57 3.65
N GLU A 80 9.55 -2.44 4.57
CA GLU A 80 8.82 -3.67 4.26
C GLU A 80 7.72 -3.90 5.29
N ALA A 81 6.66 -4.59 4.88
CA ALA A 81 5.57 -4.98 5.75
C ALA A 81 4.96 -6.32 5.33
N MET A 82 4.53 -7.10 6.31
CA MET A 82 3.72 -8.29 6.06
C MET A 82 2.27 -7.89 5.81
N VAL A 83 1.68 -8.44 4.78
CA VAL A 83 0.30 -8.17 4.36
C VAL A 83 -0.46 -9.47 4.12
N GLU A 84 -1.76 -9.47 4.41
CA GLU A 84 -2.68 -10.47 3.90
C GLU A 84 -3.07 -10.09 2.45
N VAL A 85 -3.21 -11.07 1.58
CA VAL A 85 -3.54 -10.87 0.16
C VAL A 85 -5.04 -11.06 -0.07
N GLU A 86 -5.66 -10.16 -0.81
CA GLU A 86 -7.03 -10.28 -1.32
C GLU A 86 -7.02 -10.11 -2.85
N LEU A 87 -7.56 -11.11 -3.55
CA LEU A 87 -7.67 -11.06 -5.00
C LEU A 87 -8.82 -10.13 -5.42
N SER A 88 -8.53 -9.24 -6.35
CA SER A 88 -9.51 -8.29 -6.88
C SER A 88 -9.34 -8.09 -8.39
N ASP A 89 -10.35 -8.47 -9.16
CA ASP A 89 -10.45 -8.23 -10.60
C ASP A 89 -10.64 -6.75 -10.97
N ARG A 90 -10.89 -5.90 -9.95
CA ARG A 90 -10.94 -4.44 -10.10
C ARG A 90 -9.56 -3.80 -10.12
N MET A 91 -8.54 -4.52 -9.65
CA MET A 91 -7.17 -4.02 -9.72
C MET A 91 -6.64 -4.12 -11.15
N MET A 92 -5.93 -3.11 -11.59
CA MET A 92 -5.15 -3.20 -12.83
C MET A 92 -3.96 -4.13 -12.61
N ARG A 93 -3.58 -4.87 -13.66
CA ARG A 93 -2.35 -5.67 -13.64
C ARG A 93 -1.13 -4.77 -13.42
N GLY A 94 -0.18 -5.25 -12.63
CA GLY A 94 0.99 -4.46 -12.22
C GLY A 94 0.70 -3.43 -11.13
N HIS A 95 -0.56 -3.32 -10.66
CA HIS A 95 -0.94 -2.38 -9.59
C HIS A 95 -1.48 -3.13 -8.39
N VAL A 96 -1.15 -2.61 -7.21
CA VAL A 96 -1.63 -3.13 -5.93
C VAL A 96 -2.05 -1.99 -5.01
N ALA A 97 -2.87 -2.28 -4.01
CA ALA A 97 -3.35 -1.26 -3.09
C ALA A 97 -3.47 -1.79 -1.65
N ILE A 98 -3.11 -0.94 -0.70
CA ILE A 98 -3.40 -1.14 0.73
C ILE A 98 -4.23 0.02 1.27
N PRO A 99 -5.11 -0.21 2.26
CA PRO A 99 -5.92 0.85 2.85
C PRO A 99 -5.10 1.72 3.79
N ASN A 100 -5.62 2.90 4.13
CA ASN A 100 -5.13 3.72 5.24
C ASN A 100 -5.94 3.47 6.52
N GLY A 101 -5.46 4.03 7.63
CA GLY A 101 -6.13 3.94 8.93
C GLY A 101 -5.87 2.64 9.70
N LEU A 102 -4.90 1.87 9.29
CA LEU A 102 -4.42 0.63 9.89
C LEU A 102 -2.96 0.77 10.34
N GLY A 103 -2.34 -0.34 10.77
CA GLY A 103 -0.99 -0.31 11.35
C GLY A 103 -0.98 0.21 12.78
N LEU A 104 -2.00 -0.13 13.55
CA LEU A 104 -2.15 0.28 14.94
C LEU A 104 -2.12 -0.94 15.86
N TYR A 105 -1.53 -0.76 17.03
CA TYR A 105 -1.54 -1.77 18.08
C TYR A 105 -2.88 -1.79 18.81
N TYR A 106 -3.37 -3.01 19.03
CA TYR A 106 -4.53 -3.31 19.87
C TYR A 106 -4.19 -4.49 20.78
N PRO A 107 -4.58 -4.48 22.07
CA PRO A 107 -4.28 -5.59 22.97
C PRO A 107 -5.10 -6.83 22.59
N ASP A 108 -4.45 -8.00 22.61
CA ASP A 108 -5.10 -9.30 22.54
C ASP A 108 -5.82 -9.63 23.87
N GLU A 109 -6.43 -10.82 23.95
CA GLU A 109 -7.14 -11.29 25.14
C GLU A 109 -6.24 -11.37 26.40
N ASN A 110 -4.94 -11.45 26.22
CA ASN A 110 -3.95 -11.49 27.31
C ASN A 110 -3.36 -10.11 27.61
N GLY A 111 -3.77 -9.06 26.90
CA GLY A 111 -3.28 -7.70 27.02
C GLY A 111 -1.99 -7.41 26.28
N ASN A 112 -1.50 -8.33 25.43
CA ASN A 112 -0.32 -8.10 24.61
C ASN A 112 -0.66 -7.22 23.40
N PRO A 113 0.22 -6.26 23.05
CA PRO A 113 -0.02 -5.42 21.88
C PRO A 113 0.15 -6.22 20.57
N VAL A 114 -0.91 -6.32 19.78
CA VAL A 114 -0.91 -6.94 18.45
C VAL A 114 -1.10 -5.86 17.40
N LEU A 115 -0.21 -5.86 16.40
CA LEU A 115 -0.30 -4.97 15.25
C LEU A 115 -1.36 -5.48 14.28
N THR A 116 -2.27 -4.61 13.85
CA THR A 116 -3.31 -4.95 12.87
C THR A 116 -3.19 -4.11 11.61
N GLY A 117 -2.96 -4.80 10.50
CA GLY A 117 -2.74 -4.18 9.19
C GLY A 117 -1.42 -3.39 9.10
N VAL A 118 -1.27 -2.63 8.05
CA VAL A 118 -0.04 -1.88 7.73
C VAL A 118 -0.31 -0.38 7.73
N ALA A 119 0.59 0.38 8.33
CA ALA A 119 0.61 1.84 8.19
C ALA A 119 1.27 2.22 6.86
N PRO A 120 0.56 2.84 5.90
CA PRO A 120 1.14 3.19 4.61
C PRO A 120 2.41 4.06 4.70
N ASN A 121 2.52 4.85 5.75
CA ASN A 121 3.67 5.74 5.96
C ASN A 121 4.99 5.00 6.23
N GLU A 122 4.94 3.72 6.61
CA GLU A 122 6.13 2.89 6.78
C GLU A 122 6.71 2.43 5.44
N LEU A 123 5.90 2.50 4.38
CA LEU A 123 6.24 2.07 3.03
C LEU A 123 6.47 3.24 2.05
N THR A 124 6.31 4.47 2.50
CA THR A 124 6.40 5.66 1.65
C THR A 124 7.48 6.62 2.12
N SER A 125 8.17 7.24 1.16
CA SER A 125 9.24 8.21 1.44
C SER A 125 8.72 9.64 1.44
N LEU A 126 9.20 10.46 2.37
CA LEU A 126 8.98 11.90 2.36
C LEU A 126 9.84 12.63 1.30
N SER A 127 10.84 11.97 0.72
CA SER A 127 11.64 12.53 -0.36
C SER A 127 10.85 12.62 -1.67
N LEU A 128 9.91 11.69 -1.88
CA LEU A 128 8.98 11.68 -3.00
C LEU A 128 7.72 12.48 -2.64
N ARG A 129 7.70 13.73 -3.01
CA ARG A 129 6.60 14.64 -2.69
C ARG A 129 6.37 15.67 -3.79
N ASP A 130 5.17 16.19 -3.85
CA ASP A 130 4.84 17.31 -4.70
C ASP A 130 5.71 18.53 -4.36
N LYS A 131 6.27 19.15 -5.38
CA LYS A 131 7.20 20.26 -5.23
C LYS A 131 6.57 21.53 -4.65
N PHE A 132 5.29 21.75 -4.92
CA PHE A 132 4.58 22.96 -4.52
C PHE A 132 3.83 22.79 -3.20
N ALA A 133 3.05 21.73 -3.09
CA ALA A 133 2.23 21.45 -1.91
C ALA A 133 2.96 20.60 -0.85
N GLY A 134 4.08 19.99 -1.20
CA GLY A 134 4.82 19.10 -0.31
C GLY A 134 4.07 17.81 0.04
N THR A 135 2.99 17.48 -0.69
CA THR A 135 2.19 16.29 -0.46
C THR A 135 2.98 15.04 -0.84
N PRO A 136 3.18 14.09 0.06
CA PRO A 136 3.89 12.84 -0.26
C PRO A 136 3.17 12.05 -1.36
N TRP A 137 3.93 11.42 -2.24
CA TRP A 137 3.36 10.55 -3.28
C TRP A 137 3.06 9.17 -2.72
N HIS A 138 1.77 8.95 -2.42
CA HIS A 138 1.28 7.67 -1.90
C HIS A 138 0.70 6.76 -2.99
N LYS A 139 0.56 7.24 -4.22
CA LYS A 139 -0.27 6.58 -5.24
C LYS A 139 0.51 5.87 -6.34
N SER A 140 1.80 5.98 -6.36
CA SER A 140 2.65 5.38 -7.39
C SER A 140 3.99 4.98 -6.77
N VAL A 141 3.93 4.17 -5.70
CA VAL A 141 5.13 3.73 -4.99
C VAL A 141 5.60 2.41 -5.61
N PRO A 142 6.82 2.34 -6.19
CA PRO A 142 7.36 1.09 -6.70
C PRO A 142 7.52 0.07 -5.58
N VAL A 143 7.04 -1.18 -5.82
CA VAL A 143 7.07 -2.24 -4.81
C VAL A 143 7.38 -3.59 -5.40
N ARG A 144 7.95 -4.47 -4.56
CA ARG A 144 8.08 -5.90 -4.78
C ARG A 144 7.21 -6.66 -3.80
N ILE A 145 6.66 -7.77 -4.24
CA ILE A 145 5.83 -8.67 -3.45
C ILE A 145 6.49 -10.04 -3.44
N GLU A 146 6.72 -10.59 -2.27
CA GLU A 146 7.29 -11.90 -2.05
C GLU A 146 6.30 -12.76 -1.27
N ALA A 147 6.14 -14.03 -1.67
CA ALA A 147 5.36 -14.99 -0.88
C ALA A 147 6.00 -15.16 0.49
N GLY A 148 5.18 -15.14 1.55
CA GLY A 148 5.61 -15.32 2.95
C GLY A 148 5.85 -16.78 3.31
#